data_080f89a2c508999f868f83b66d74be67
#
_entry.id   080f89a2c508999f868f83b66d74be67
#
_cell.length_a   1.000
_cell.length_b   1.000
_cell.length_c   1.000
_cell.angle_alpha   90.00
_cell.angle_beta   90.00
_cell.angle_gamma   90.00
#
_symmetry.space_group_name_H-M   'P 1'
#
loop_
_entity.id
_entity.type
_entity.pdbx_description
1 polymer ?
#
loop_
_entity_poly.entity_id
_entity_poly.type
_entity_poly.pdbx_seq_one_letter_code
_entity_poly.pdbx_strand_id
1 'polypeptide(L)'
;MKDQRSYTITKQDNGWYRVEVIDKYGAWTEVFEKSLYDASKFVYEYWSSADKRRKENELMVETITSCIELDKKYNLLKGNRDCLD
;
A
#
# COMPACT_ATOMS: atom_id res chain seq x y z
N MET A 1 5.93 4.60 20.00
CA MET A 1 5.28 3.45 19.37
C MET A 1 6.28 2.38 19.09
N LYS A 2 5.93 1.11 19.27
CA LYS A 2 6.89 0.05 19.11
C LYS A 2 7.11 -0.28 17.65
N ASP A 3 8.38 -0.50 17.28
CA ASP A 3 8.72 -0.87 15.93
C ASP A 3 8.25 -2.30 15.68
N GLN A 4 7.46 -2.53 14.63
CA GLN A 4 6.90 -3.83 14.33
C GLN A 4 7.59 -4.54 13.17
N ARG A 5 8.73 -4.06 12.72
CA ARG A 5 9.39 -4.63 11.55
C ARG A 5 9.70 -6.12 11.72
N SER A 6 9.38 -6.88 10.69
CA SER A 6 9.78 -8.28 10.62
C SER A 6 9.73 -8.72 9.16
N TYR A 7 10.34 -9.86 8.86
CA TYR A 7 10.27 -10.41 7.51
C TYR A 7 10.52 -11.90 7.53
N THR A 8 10.05 -12.58 6.50
CA THR A 8 10.31 -14.00 6.29
C THR A 8 10.58 -14.20 4.81
N ILE A 9 11.66 -14.89 4.48
CA ILE A 9 12.00 -15.22 3.11
C ILE A 9 12.04 -16.74 3.01
N THR A 10 11.20 -17.31 2.12
CA THR A 10 11.09 -18.76 1.99
C THR A 10 11.39 -19.16 0.55
N LYS A 11 12.32 -20.07 0.33
CA LYS A 11 12.61 -20.56 -1.00
C LYS A 11 11.52 -21.53 -1.42
N GLN A 12 11.00 -21.35 -2.64
CA GLN A 12 9.93 -22.19 -3.14
C GLN A 12 10.47 -23.29 -4.06
N ASP A 13 9.63 -24.26 -4.39
CA ASP A 13 10.05 -25.37 -5.24
C ASP A 13 10.45 -24.92 -6.64
N ASN A 14 9.86 -23.82 -7.14
CA ASN A 14 10.18 -23.32 -8.45
C ASN A 14 11.47 -22.49 -8.47
N GLY A 15 12.17 -22.37 -7.36
CA GLY A 15 13.42 -21.62 -7.28
C GLY A 15 13.24 -20.15 -6.94
N TRP A 16 12.03 -19.67 -6.86
CA TRP A 16 11.80 -18.28 -6.48
C TRP A 16 11.71 -18.17 -4.96
N TYR A 17 11.77 -16.96 -4.45
CA TYR A 17 11.72 -16.71 -3.03
C TYR A 17 10.45 -15.94 -2.69
N ARG A 18 9.69 -16.44 -1.75
CA ARG A 18 8.51 -15.74 -1.26
C ARG A 18 8.95 -14.85 -0.12
N VAL A 19 8.64 -13.57 -0.20
CA VAL A 19 9.06 -12.59 0.80
C VAL A 19 7.83 -12.02 1.46
N GLU A 20 7.73 -12.17 2.78
CA GLU A 20 6.67 -11.55 3.54
C GLU A 20 7.33 -10.54 4.44
N VAL A 21 6.91 -9.29 4.39
CA VAL A 21 7.57 -8.25 5.15
C VAL A 21 6.55 -7.35 5.83
N ILE A 22 6.84 -6.95 7.05
CA ILE A 22 6.01 -6.05 7.82
C ILE A 22 6.86 -4.84 8.15
N ASP A 23 6.35 -3.64 7.90
CA ASP A 23 7.11 -2.43 8.16
C ASP A 23 6.93 -1.98 9.62
N LYS A 24 7.55 -0.88 9.99
CA LYS A 24 7.56 -0.44 11.37
C LYS A 24 6.17 -0.03 11.88
N TYR A 25 5.22 0.17 10.99
CA TYR A 25 3.86 0.52 11.38
C TYR A 25 2.93 -0.69 11.35
N GLY A 26 3.44 -1.87 11.03
CA GLY A 26 2.63 -3.08 10.99
C GLY A 26 1.99 -3.37 9.63
N ALA A 27 2.31 -2.61 8.61
CA ALA A 27 1.77 -2.88 7.27
C ALA A 27 2.48 -4.09 6.66
N TRP A 28 1.70 -5.03 6.14
CA TRP A 28 2.24 -6.28 5.62
C TRP A 28 2.15 -6.33 4.10
N THR A 29 3.13 -6.92 3.47
CA THR A 29 3.07 -7.19 2.04
C THR A 29 3.78 -8.50 1.72
N GLU A 30 3.45 -9.08 0.57
CA GLU A 30 4.06 -10.30 0.11
C GLU A 30 4.46 -10.12 -1.34
N VAL A 31 5.67 -10.53 -1.68
CA VAL A 31 6.15 -10.48 -3.07
C VAL A 31 6.95 -11.73 -3.35
N PHE A 32 7.24 -11.97 -4.64
CA PHE A 32 8.06 -13.11 -5.04
C PHE A 32 9.25 -12.56 -5.82
N GLU A 33 10.44 -12.97 -5.45
CA GLU A 33 11.67 -12.50 -6.07
C GLU A 33 12.48 -13.69 -6.63
N LYS A 34 13.28 -13.42 -7.63
CA LYS A 34 14.01 -14.50 -8.30
C LYS A 34 15.29 -14.89 -7.60
N SER A 35 15.82 -14.05 -6.71
CA SER A 35 17.07 -14.35 -6.04
C SER A 35 17.00 -13.89 -4.58
N LEU A 36 17.86 -14.44 -3.76
CA LEU A 36 17.93 -14.04 -2.37
C LEU A 36 18.36 -12.58 -2.23
N TYR A 37 19.26 -12.14 -3.12
CA TYR A 37 19.69 -10.75 -3.11
C TYR A 37 18.49 -9.82 -3.35
N ASP A 38 17.68 -10.12 -4.36
CA ASP A 38 16.52 -9.29 -4.67
C ASP A 38 15.50 -9.34 -3.53
N ALA A 39 15.32 -10.49 -2.89
CA ALA A 39 14.42 -10.61 -1.77
C ALA A 39 14.87 -9.73 -0.61
N SER A 40 16.14 -9.77 -0.26
CA SER A 40 16.70 -8.96 0.82
C SER A 40 16.63 -7.48 0.49
N LYS A 41 16.90 -7.10 -0.76
CA LYS A 41 16.83 -5.73 -1.20
C LYS A 41 15.41 -5.19 -1.09
N PHE A 42 14.41 -6.01 -1.43
CA PHE A 42 13.03 -5.62 -1.30
C PHE A 42 12.66 -5.32 0.15
N VAL A 43 13.08 -6.17 1.08
CA VAL A 43 12.80 -5.95 2.50
C VAL A 43 13.38 -4.61 2.97
N TYR A 44 14.63 -4.35 2.61
CA TYR A 44 15.29 -3.12 3.01
C TYR A 44 14.59 -1.89 2.43
N GLU A 45 14.24 -1.94 1.15
CA GLU A 45 13.58 -0.82 0.49
C GLU A 45 12.17 -0.60 1.03
N TYR A 46 11.47 -1.68 1.34
CA TYR A 46 10.13 -1.57 1.89
C TYR A 46 10.18 -0.86 3.26
N TRP A 47 11.10 -1.26 4.11
CA TRP A 47 11.24 -0.63 5.40
C TRP A 47 11.67 0.85 5.27
N SER A 48 12.58 1.13 4.35
CA SER A 48 13.11 2.49 4.19
C SER A 48 12.07 3.46 3.65
N SER A 49 11.10 2.98 2.90
CA SER A 49 10.09 3.85 2.30
C SER A 49 8.76 3.84 3.05
N ALA A 50 8.72 3.23 4.24
CA ALA A 50 7.47 3.11 4.97
C ALA A 50 6.83 4.46 5.29
N ASP A 51 7.62 5.44 5.71
CA ASP A 51 7.08 6.76 6.05
C ASP A 51 6.52 7.44 4.81
N LYS A 52 7.21 7.32 3.70
CA LYS A 52 6.76 7.94 2.46
C LYS A 52 5.44 7.32 2.00
N ARG A 53 5.33 6.00 2.04
CA ARG A 53 4.09 5.33 1.64
C ARG A 53 2.93 5.75 2.53
N ARG A 54 3.17 5.90 3.83
CA ARG A 54 2.13 6.31 4.75
C ARG A 54 1.60 7.69 4.40
N LYS A 55 2.50 8.63 4.11
CA LYS A 55 2.08 9.98 3.75
C LYS A 55 1.30 9.99 2.43
N GLU A 56 1.74 9.22 1.46
CA GLU A 56 1.05 9.14 0.18
C GLU A 56 -0.34 8.56 0.35
N ASN A 57 -0.49 7.54 1.20
CA ASN A 57 -1.79 6.94 1.44
C ASN A 57 -2.73 7.92 2.15
N GLU A 58 -2.23 8.71 3.08
CA GLU A 58 -3.04 9.71 3.76
C GLU A 58 -3.53 10.77 2.78
N LEU A 59 -2.67 11.23 1.89
CA LEU A 59 -3.06 12.20 0.87
C LEU A 59 -4.09 11.61 -0.07
N MET A 60 -3.95 10.36 -0.44
CA MET A 60 -4.90 9.71 -1.32
C MET A 60 -6.28 9.62 -0.68
N VAL A 61 -6.35 9.28 0.59
CA VAL A 61 -7.61 9.18 1.31
C VAL A 61 -8.29 10.56 1.38
N GLU A 62 -7.52 11.61 1.67
CA GLU A 62 -8.07 12.96 1.71
C GLU A 62 -8.62 13.37 0.36
N THR A 63 -7.89 13.08 -0.70
CA THR A 63 -8.31 13.44 -2.05
C THR A 63 -9.60 12.72 -2.43
N ILE A 64 -9.70 11.43 -2.13
CA ILE A 64 -10.90 10.66 -2.43
C ILE A 64 -12.09 11.20 -1.65
N THR A 65 -11.91 11.51 -0.38
CA THR A 65 -12.98 12.06 0.46
C THR A 65 -13.48 13.39 -0.11
N SER A 66 -12.55 14.26 -0.51
CA SER A 66 -12.92 15.55 -1.08
C SER A 66 -13.70 15.38 -2.38
N CYS A 67 -13.31 14.43 -3.22
CA CYS A 67 -14.02 14.16 -4.47
C CYS A 67 -15.43 13.65 -4.21
N ILE A 68 -15.61 12.80 -3.22
CA ILE A 68 -16.93 12.28 -2.86
C ILE A 68 -17.83 13.42 -2.37
N GLU A 69 -17.29 14.31 -1.54
CA GLU A 69 -18.07 15.42 -1.03
C GLU A 69 -18.48 16.37 -2.14
N LEU A 70 -17.59 16.66 -3.07
CA LEU A 70 -17.92 17.52 -4.20
C LEU A 70 -18.97 16.89 -5.10
N ASP A 71 -18.87 15.59 -5.30
CA ASP A 71 -19.83 14.89 -6.13
C ASP A 71 -21.23 14.92 -5.51
N LYS A 72 -21.34 14.73 -4.21
CA LYS A 72 -22.61 14.81 -3.52
C LYS A 72 -23.20 16.20 -3.62
N LYS A 73 -22.38 17.23 -3.45
CA LYS A 73 -22.83 18.60 -3.53
C LYS A 73 -23.30 18.91 -4.94
N TYR A 74 -22.56 18.45 -5.94
CA TYR A 74 -22.92 18.69 -7.32
C TYR A 74 -24.23 18.02 -7.66
N ASN A 75 -24.45 16.79 -7.22
CA ASN A 75 -25.68 16.08 -7.47
C ASN A 75 -26.88 16.76 -6.81
N LEU A 76 -26.69 17.29 -5.62
CA LEU A 76 -27.77 18.01 -4.97
C LEU A 76 -28.16 19.26 -5.74
N LEU A 77 -27.15 19.97 -6.27
CA LEU A 77 -27.45 21.17 -7.04
C LEU A 77 -28.10 20.85 -8.38
N LYS A 78 -27.72 19.76 -8.98
CA LYS A 78 -28.30 19.40 -10.26
C LYS A 78 -29.54 18.59 -10.15
N GLY A 79 -29.90 18.15 -8.99
CA GLY A 79 -31.02 17.26 -8.85
C GLY A 79 -30.56 15.91 -9.21
N ASN A 80 -31.29 15.23 -9.87
CA ASN A 80 -30.96 13.96 -10.11
C ASN A 80 -30.15 13.73 -11.22
N ARG A 81 -29.07 13.53 -11.26
CA ARG A 81 -28.32 13.29 -12.21
C ARG A 81 -27.99 11.93 -12.25
N ASP A 82 -28.17 11.31 -12.92
CA ASP A 82 -27.86 10.06 -13.01
C ASP A 82 -26.74 9.80 -13.42
N CYS A 83 -26.16 9.69 -13.28
CA CYS A 83 -25.06 9.52 -13.53
C CYS A 83 -24.63 9.08 -14.41
N LEU A 84 -24.56 9.12 -14.66
CA LEU A 84 -24.15 8.88 -15.35
C LEU A 84 -23.96 8.21 -15.85
N ASP A 85 -24.22 8.09 -15.97
CA ASP A 85 -24.13 7.54 -16.42
C ASP A 85 -23.48 7.50 -16.81
#